data_2f7fc9db69fe06e928f7e39fd84b309d
#
_entry.id   2f7fc9db69fe06e928f7e39fd84b309d
#
_cell.length_a   1.000
_cell.length_b   1.000
_cell.length_c   1.000
_cell.angle_alpha   90.00
_cell.angle_beta   90.00
_cell.angle_gamma   90.00
#
_symmetry.space_group_name_H-M   'P 1'
#
loop_
_entity.id
_entity.type
_entity.pdbx_description
1 polymer ?
#
loop_
_entity_poly.entity_id
_entity_poly.type
_entity_poly.pdbx_seq_one_letter_code
_entity_poly.pdbx_strand_id
1 'polypeptide(L)'
;MAAGRNDPCPCGSGIKYKKCCFAKERSPSDPASLLWRRLNAVDEELARELLRFALKSLGKDFLDRSSDEFFGTSSVPIDVSSPEMQGLGPWMLYCRTIPVKDWLRDGPAKRGTIASAYLQRHASRLDAFSRRYLEACVEEPFSFYEVEDVTPGQGLEMEDVLRGERRYVSERSASGMLRPRQLVWGHVISLESLHLFAGMGSIPLEPIDKLEIVHLLAWLRKRHRLVTTAVLRREDASVRGT
;
A
#
# COMPACT_ATOMS: atom_id res chain seq x y z
N MET A 1 18.83 18.10 11.11
CA MET A 1 18.92 17.34 12.40
C MET A 1 17.57 17.44 13.08
N ALA A 2 16.94 16.31 13.39
CA ALA A 2 15.68 16.29 14.13
C ALA A 2 15.91 16.80 15.56
N ALA A 3 15.06 17.68 16.06
CA ALA A 3 15.14 18.18 17.42
C ALA A 3 14.92 17.06 18.44
N GLY A 4 15.81 16.97 19.42
CA GLY A 4 15.66 16.04 20.53
C GLY A 4 14.48 16.42 21.42
N ARG A 5 13.84 15.44 22.11
CA ARG A 5 12.65 15.67 22.95
C ARG A 5 12.80 16.82 23.97
N ASN A 6 14.01 17.06 24.46
CA ASN A 6 14.30 18.07 25.46
C ASN A 6 14.87 19.38 24.89
N ASP A 7 15.14 19.44 23.60
CA ASP A 7 15.68 20.63 22.93
C ASP A 7 14.62 21.76 22.83
N PRO A 8 15.04 23.02 22.65
CA PRO A 8 14.12 24.07 22.31
C PRO A 8 13.30 23.72 21.06
N CYS A 9 12.01 24.05 21.08
CA CYS A 9 11.14 23.71 19.96
C CYS A 9 11.52 24.48 18.69
N PRO A 10 11.64 23.80 17.54
CA PRO A 10 11.99 24.45 16.25
C PRO A 10 10.99 25.52 15.81
N CYS A 11 9.76 25.52 16.36
CA CYS A 11 8.75 26.54 16.05
C CYS A 11 9.04 27.91 16.66
N GLY A 12 10.13 28.09 17.41
CA GLY A 12 10.51 29.34 18.04
C GLY A 12 9.74 29.72 19.31
N SER A 13 8.91 28.81 19.86
CA SER A 13 8.08 29.09 21.06
C SER A 13 8.89 29.20 22.37
N GLY A 14 10.17 28.89 22.39
CA GLY A 14 11.02 28.85 23.60
C GLY A 14 10.70 27.68 24.54
N ILE A 15 9.69 26.89 24.28
CA ILE A 15 9.28 25.73 25.08
C ILE A 15 10.03 24.49 24.58
N LYS A 16 10.34 23.54 25.47
CA LYS A 16 10.94 22.26 25.08
C LYS A 16 10.07 21.53 24.04
N TYR A 17 10.68 20.97 23.01
CA TYR A 17 9.99 20.29 21.90
C TYR A 17 8.91 19.31 22.39
N LYS A 18 9.22 18.46 23.41
CA LYS A 18 8.25 17.52 24.01
C LYS A 18 6.98 18.16 24.58
N LYS A 19 7.04 19.43 24.99
CA LYS A 19 5.91 20.18 25.58
C LYS A 19 5.26 21.16 24.59
N CYS A 20 5.77 21.25 23.38
CA CYS A 20 5.28 22.13 22.33
C CYS A 20 4.82 21.32 21.11
N CYS A 21 5.54 21.38 20.00
CA CYS A 21 5.13 20.70 18.76
C CYS A 21 5.03 19.18 18.92
N PHE A 22 5.94 18.54 19.63
CA PHE A 22 5.85 17.11 19.90
C PHE A 22 4.60 16.69 20.69
N ALA A 23 4.13 17.55 21.60
CA ALA A 23 2.87 17.30 22.33
C ALA A 23 1.65 17.53 21.43
N LYS A 24 1.70 18.54 20.54
CA LYS A 24 0.66 18.83 19.54
C LYS A 24 0.57 17.73 18.48
N GLU A 25 1.73 17.27 17.98
CA GLU A 25 1.82 16.16 17.02
C GLU A 25 1.30 14.83 17.59
N ARG A 26 1.34 14.67 18.91
CA ARG A 26 0.83 13.52 19.65
C ARG A 26 -0.53 13.74 20.31
N SER A 27 -1.15 14.88 20.09
CA SER A 27 -2.46 15.16 20.71
C SER A 27 -3.47 14.08 20.30
N PRO A 28 -4.08 13.37 21.26
CA PRO A 28 -5.11 12.37 20.96
C PRO A 28 -6.36 12.93 20.27
N SER A 29 -6.51 14.24 20.26
CA SER A 29 -7.68 14.95 19.77
C SER A 29 -7.54 15.50 18.34
N ASP A 30 -6.38 15.36 17.70
CA ASP A 30 -6.27 15.70 16.27
C ASP A 30 -7.06 14.69 15.41
N PRO A 31 -8.08 15.16 14.65
CA PRO A 31 -8.91 14.27 13.83
C PRO A 31 -8.12 13.39 12.87
N ALA A 32 -7.04 13.92 12.26
CA ALA A 32 -6.17 13.15 11.38
C ALA A 32 -5.43 12.02 12.13
N SER A 33 -4.97 12.28 13.35
CA SER A 33 -4.34 11.26 14.21
C SER A 33 -5.33 10.19 14.67
N LEU A 34 -6.59 10.54 14.90
CA LEU A 34 -7.64 9.58 15.25
C LEU A 34 -7.99 8.70 14.07
N LEU A 35 -8.16 9.29 12.89
CA LEU A 35 -8.44 8.56 11.67
C LEU A 35 -7.30 7.60 11.33
N TRP A 36 -6.05 8.06 11.40
CA TRP A 36 -4.88 7.22 11.13
C TRP A 36 -4.77 6.02 12.09
N ARG A 37 -5.04 6.21 13.39
CA ARG A 37 -5.07 5.10 14.36
C ARG A 37 -6.19 4.11 14.06
N ARG A 38 -7.37 4.63 13.67
CA ARG A 38 -8.49 3.78 13.27
C ARG A 38 -8.16 2.96 12.02
N LEU A 39 -7.52 3.60 11.03
CA LEU A 39 -7.08 2.95 9.81
C LEU A 39 -6.11 1.80 10.09
N ASN A 40 -5.07 2.04 10.88
CA ASN A 40 -4.10 0.99 11.23
C ASN A 40 -4.76 -0.18 11.97
N ALA A 41 -5.65 0.10 12.91
CA ALA A 41 -6.36 -0.96 13.64
C ALA A 41 -7.26 -1.79 12.70
N VAL A 42 -7.95 -1.13 11.77
CA VAL A 42 -8.79 -1.80 10.76
C VAL A 42 -7.95 -2.60 9.78
N ASP A 43 -6.84 -2.05 9.30
CA ASP A 43 -5.93 -2.76 8.39
C ASP A 43 -5.38 -4.04 9.02
N GLU A 44 -4.86 -3.98 10.24
CA GLU A 44 -4.35 -5.15 10.95
C GLU A 44 -5.43 -6.21 11.20
N GLU A 45 -6.65 -5.81 11.54
CA GLU A 45 -7.76 -6.73 11.78
C GLU A 45 -8.20 -7.40 10.48
N LEU A 46 -8.44 -6.61 9.43
CA LEU A 46 -8.84 -7.11 8.12
C LEU A 46 -7.77 -8.00 7.49
N ALA A 47 -6.50 -7.63 7.58
CA ALA A 47 -5.40 -8.46 7.06
C ALA A 47 -5.40 -9.85 7.70
N ARG A 48 -5.60 -9.93 9.03
CA ARG A 48 -5.72 -11.22 9.76
C ARG A 48 -6.95 -12.02 9.33
N GLU A 49 -8.08 -11.36 9.12
CA GLU A 49 -9.31 -12.02 8.67
C GLU A 49 -9.20 -12.51 7.24
N LEU A 50 -8.68 -11.69 6.34
CA LEU A 50 -8.45 -12.05 4.95
C LEU A 50 -7.48 -13.23 4.83
N LEU A 51 -6.41 -13.24 5.62
CA LEU A 51 -5.46 -14.36 5.63
C LEU A 51 -6.13 -15.66 6.10
N ARG A 52 -6.93 -15.62 7.18
CA ARG A 52 -7.71 -16.79 7.64
C ARG A 52 -8.68 -17.26 6.56
N PHE A 53 -9.36 -16.33 5.92
CA PHE A 53 -10.29 -16.63 4.82
C PHE A 53 -9.55 -17.26 3.63
N ALA A 54 -8.40 -16.72 3.25
CA ALA A 54 -7.56 -17.24 2.18
C ALA A 54 -7.10 -18.68 2.46
N LEU A 55 -6.52 -18.94 3.63
CA LEU A 55 -6.05 -20.28 4.02
C LEU A 55 -7.19 -21.30 4.04
N LYS A 56 -8.37 -20.89 4.48
CA LYS A 56 -9.57 -21.74 4.48
C LYS A 56 -10.09 -22.03 3.08
N SER A 57 -10.01 -21.06 2.16
CA SER A 57 -10.64 -21.10 0.84
C SER A 57 -9.70 -21.58 -0.27
N LEU A 58 -8.37 -21.47 -0.08
CA LEU A 58 -7.36 -21.78 -1.07
C LEU A 58 -6.38 -22.89 -0.65
N GLY A 59 -6.40 -23.27 0.63
CA GLY A 59 -5.50 -24.28 1.19
C GLY A 59 -4.19 -23.70 1.72
N LYS A 60 -3.38 -24.57 2.35
CA LYS A 60 -2.13 -24.17 3.02
C LYS A 60 -1.05 -23.69 2.05
N ASP A 61 -0.98 -24.29 0.87
CA ASP A 61 0.02 -23.96 -0.16
C ASP A 61 -0.20 -22.58 -0.80
N PHE A 62 -1.24 -21.87 -0.37
CA PHE A 62 -1.57 -20.55 -0.88
C PHE A 62 -0.45 -19.54 -0.64
N LEU A 63 0.20 -19.57 0.53
CA LEU A 63 1.29 -18.66 0.87
C LEU A 63 2.51 -18.90 -0.02
N ASP A 64 2.93 -20.14 -0.16
CA ASP A 64 4.08 -20.51 -0.99
C ASP A 64 3.84 -20.13 -2.44
N ARG A 65 2.66 -20.46 -2.98
CA ARG A 65 2.28 -20.07 -4.35
C ARG A 65 2.23 -18.55 -4.54
N SER A 66 1.84 -17.80 -3.50
CA SER A 66 1.83 -16.33 -3.57
C SER A 66 3.24 -15.77 -3.57
N SER A 67 4.12 -16.32 -2.75
CA SER A 67 5.53 -15.94 -2.69
C SER A 67 6.23 -16.24 -4.01
N ASP A 68 6.08 -17.46 -4.54
CA ASP A 68 6.67 -17.88 -5.82
C ASP A 68 6.21 -16.96 -6.97
N GLU A 69 4.93 -16.63 -7.01
CA GLU A 69 4.39 -15.72 -8.04
C GLU A 69 4.89 -14.29 -7.85
N PHE A 70 5.04 -13.84 -6.61
CA PHE A 70 5.48 -12.48 -6.30
C PHE A 70 6.95 -12.25 -6.67
N PHE A 71 7.82 -13.17 -6.29
CA PHE A 71 9.26 -13.06 -6.51
C PHE A 71 9.72 -13.68 -7.84
N GLY A 72 8.83 -14.38 -8.55
CA GLY A 72 9.18 -15.04 -9.82
C GLY A 72 10.11 -16.26 -9.66
N THR A 73 10.30 -16.75 -8.45
CA THR A 73 11.18 -17.89 -8.14
C THR A 73 10.58 -18.79 -7.07
N SER A 74 10.75 -20.10 -7.19
CA SER A 74 10.21 -21.11 -6.27
C SER A 74 11.09 -21.35 -5.02
N SER A 75 11.94 -20.45 -4.60
CA SER A 75 12.94 -20.76 -3.57
C SER A 75 13.29 -19.64 -2.59
N VAL A 76 12.49 -18.56 -2.52
CA VAL A 76 12.71 -17.53 -1.51
C VAL A 76 12.06 -17.99 -0.21
N PRO A 77 12.83 -18.28 0.86
CA PRO A 77 12.24 -18.59 2.16
C PRO A 77 11.37 -17.42 2.62
N ILE A 78 10.15 -17.71 3.08
CA ILE A 78 9.26 -16.69 3.62
C ILE A 78 9.79 -16.28 5.00
N ASP A 79 10.65 -15.27 5.03
CA ASP A 79 11.00 -14.54 6.25
C ASP A 79 10.09 -13.33 6.35
N VAL A 80 9.03 -13.45 7.14
CA VAL A 80 8.03 -12.38 7.34
C VAL A 80 8.61 -11.10 7.92
N SER A 81 9.83 -11.14 8.47
CA SER A 81 10.53 -9.97 8.99
C SER A 81 11.38 -9.27 7.94
N SER A 82 11.58 -9.89 6.78
CA SER A 82 12.40 -9.32 5.72
C SER A 82 11.71 -8.12 5.07
N PRO A 83 12.48 -7.09 4.70
CA PRO A 83 11.94 -5.92 4.03
C PRO A 83 11.17 -6.26 2.75
N GLU A 84 11.63 -7.21 1.97
CA GLU A 84 11.04 -7.62 0.70
C GLU A 84 9.60 -8.14 0.86
N MET A 85 9.27 -8.62 2.06
CA MET A 85 7.94 -9.14 2.38
C MET A 85 6.88 -8.06 2.61
N GLN A 86 7.26 -6.80 2.81
CA GLN A 86 6.30 -5.73 3.11
C GLN A 86 5.29 -5.48 1.97
N GLY A 87 5.70 -5.63 0.73
CA GLY A 87 4.81 -5.54 -0.43
C GLY A 87 3.98 -6.80 -0.69
N LEU A 88 4.49 -7.98 -0.33
CA LEU A 88 3.86 -9.27 -0.61
C LEU A 88 2.49 -9.38 0.06
N GLY A 89 2.37 -9.07 1.34
CA GLY A 89 1.13 -9.19 2.10
C GLY A 89 -0.03 -8.42 1.46
N PRO A 90 0.07 -7.10 1.31
CA PRO A 90 -0.94 -6.28 0.66
C PRO A 90 -1.22 -6.71 -0.79
N TRP A 91 -0.17 -7.00 -1.59
CA TRP A 91 -0.38 -7.48 -2.96
C TRP A 91 -1.18 -8.79 -2.98
N MET A 92 -0.80 -9.76 -2.16
CA MET A 92 -1.44 -11.06 -2.07
C MET A 92 -2.92 -10.96 -1.70
N LEU A 93 -3.25 -10.08 -0.73
CA LEU A 93 -4.61 -9.96 -0.20
C LEU A 93 -5.52 -9.10 -1.08
N TYR A 94 -5.00 -8.00 -1.63
CA TYR A 94 -5.81 -6.97 -2.29
C TYR A 94 -5.70 -6.99 -3.82
N CYS A 95 -4.55 -7.36 -4.38
CA CYS A 95 -4.27 -7.17 -5.80
C CYS A 95 -4.10 -8.48 -6.59
N ARG A 96 -3.55 -9.53 -5.96
CA ARG A 96 -3.36 -10.82 -6.62
C ARG A 96 -4.69 -11.40 -7.09
N THR A 97 -4.79 -11.62 -8.41
CA THR A 97 -6.00 -12.17 -9.02
C THR A 97 -5.93 -13.69 -9.10
N ILE A 98 -6.84 -14.38 -8.44
CA ILE A 98 -6.87 -15.83 -8.30
C ILE A 98 -7.86 -16.44 -9.30
N PRO A 99 -7.45 -17.43 -10.12
CA PRO A 99 -8.34 -18.16 -11.01
C PRO A 99 -9.45 -18.90 -10.23
N VAL A 100 -10.65 -18.98 -10.79
CA VAL A 100 -11.80 -19.67 -10.16
C VAL A 100 -11.47 -21.11 -9.79
N LYS A 101 -10.71 -21.81 -10.62
CA LYS A 101 -10.32 -23.23 -10.42
C LYS A 101 -9.44 -23.45 -9.18
N ASP A 102 -8.76 -22.42 -8.69
CA ASP A 102 -7.81 -22.52 -7.57
C ASP A 102 -8.54 -22.35 -6.20
N TRP A 103 -9.82 -21.97 -6.23
CA TRP A 103 -10.62 -21.86 -5.05
C TRP A 103 -11.23 -23.24 -4.67
N LEU A 104 -10.86 -23.74 -3.51
CA LEU A 104 -11.42 -24.98 -2.96
C LEU A 104 -12.88 -24.81 -2.52
N ARG A 105 -13.18 -23.61 -2.00
CA ARG A 105 -14.52 -23.17 -1.56
C ARG A 105 -14.55 -21.65 -1.45
N ASP A 106 -15.73 -21.12 -1.32
CA ASP A 106 -15.94 -19.69 -1.03
C ASP A 106 -15.34 -18.72 -2.06
N GLY A 107 -14.96 -19.21 -3.22
CA GLY A 107 -14.45 -18.41 -4.31
C GLY A 107 -15.53 -17.54 -4.98
N PRO A 108 -15.12 -16.47 -5.67
CA PRO A 108 -16.03 -15.66 -6.49
C PRO A 108 -16.49 -16.43 -7.72
N ALA A 109 -17.63 -16.01 -8.29
CA ALA A 109 -18.16 -16.59 -9.54
C ALA A 109 -17.25 -16.31 -10.75
N LYS A 110 -16.39 -15.30 -10.65
CA LYS A 110 -15.38 -14.90 -11.64
C LYS A 110 -14.03 -14.77 -10.97
N ARG A 111 -12.96 -14.68 -11.78
CA ARG A 111 -11.63 -14.36 -11.30
C ARG A 111 -11.67 -13.13 -10.36
N GLY A 112 -11.03 -13.20 -9.19
CA GLY A 112 -11.07 -12.13 -8.20
C GLY A 112 -9.92 -12.20 -7.21
N THR A 113 -9.78 -11.17 -6.39
CA THR A 113 -8.81 -11.11 -5.28
C THR A 113 -9.41 -11.72 -4.01
N ILE A 114 -8.59 -11.99 -3.00
CA ILE A 114 -9.06 -12.46 -1.69
C ILE A 114 -10.03 -11.44 -1.09
N ALA A 115 -9.65 -10.16 -1.10
CA ALA A 115 -10.47 -9.09 -0.55
C ALA A 115 -11.80 -8.96 -1.28
N SER A 116 -11.84 -9.08 -2.61
CA SER A 116 -13.09 -9.03 -3.36
C SER A 116 -14.02 -10.22 -3.06
N ALA A 117 -13.46 -11.42 -2.92
CA ALA A 117 -14.24 -12.61 -2.54
C ALA A 117 -14.76 -12.51 -1.10
N TYR A 118 -13.94 -11.99 -0.19
CA TYR A 118 -14.34 -11.74 1.19
C TYR A 118 -15.48 -10.72 1.28
N LEU A 119 -15.37 -9.59 0.58
CA LEU A 119 -16.44 -8.58 0.50
C LEU A 119 -17.77 -9.18 0.01
N GLN A 120 -17.75 -9.97 -1.06
CA GLN A 120 -18.97 -10.60 -1.58
C GLN A 120 -19.70 -11.46 -0.53
N ARG A 121 -18.95 -12.09 0.39
CA ARG A 121 -19.53 -12.99 1.39
C ARG A 121 -19.80 -12.36 2.74
N HIS A 122 -19.00 -11.37 3.12
CA HIS A 122 -18.97 -10.87 4.49
C HIS A 122 -19.29 -9.38 4.62
N ALA A 123 -19.63 -8.67 3.52
CA ALA A 123 -19.90 -7.24 3.55
C ALA A 123 -20.95 -6.82 4.60
N SER A 124 -21.96 -7.65 4.85
CA SER A 124 -23.00 -7.38 5.86
C SER A 124 -22.52 -7.50 7.32
N ARG A 125 -21.35 -8.08 7.55
CA ARG A 125 -20.75 -8.25 8.88
C ARG A 125 -19.72 -7.16 9.19
N LEU A 126 -19.27 -6.43 8.18
CA LEU A 126 -18.32 -5.33 8.32
C LEU A 126 -19.05 -4.05 8.72
N ASP A 127 -18.45 -3.28 9.61
CA ASP A 127 -18.89 -1.91 9.83
C ASP A 127 -18.62 -1.06 8.57
N ALA A 128 -19.32 0.07 8.48
CA ALA A 128 -19.28 0.91 7.28
C ALA A 128 -17.87 1.43 6.93
N PHE A 129 -17.02 1.65 7.93
CA PHE A 129 -15.67 2.13 7.72
C PHE A 129 -14.74 1.03 7.20
N SER A 130 -14.74 -0.14 7.85
CA SER A 130 -13.99 -1.34 7.43
C SER A 130 -14.36 -1.78 6.01
N ARG A 131 -15.65 -1.71 5.70
CA ARG A 131 -16.13 -2.01 4.35
C ARG A 131 -15.58 -1.03 3.30
N ARG A 132 -15.68 0.29 3.53
CA ARG A 132 -15.15 1.30 2.59
C ARG A 132 -13.63 1.19 2.44
N TYR A 133 -12.92 0.92 3.53
CA TYR A 133 -11.47 0.69 3.47
C TYR A 133 -11.14 -0.49 2.55
N LEU A 134 -11.82 -1.61 2.74
CA LEU A 134 -11.58 -2.82 1.93
C LEU A 134 -11.99 -2.64 0.46
N GLU A 135 -13.09 -1.91 0.20
CA GLU A 135 -13.50 -1.52 -1.16
C GLU A 135 -12.41 -0.67 -1.83
N ALA A 136 -11.86 0.32 -1.13
CA ALA A 136 -10.76 1.15 -1.64
C ALA A 136 -9.49 0.32 -1.94
N CYS A 137 -9.14 -0.64 -1.07
CA CYS A 137 -8.03 -1.58 -1.32
C CYS A 137 -8.26 -2.46 -2.56
N VAL A 138 -9.51 -2.85 -2.83
CA VAL A 138 -9.85 -3.63 -4.02
C VAL A 138 -9.85 -2.78 -5.29
N GLU A 139 -10.15 -1.49 -5.20
CA GLU A 139 -10.24 -0.60 -6.38
C GLU A 139 -8.88 -0.19 -6.94
N GLU A 140 -7.88 0.02 -6.10
CA GLU A 140 -6.58 0.51 -6.56
C GLU A 140 -5.59 -0.65 -6.79
N PRO A 141 -4.76 -0.62 -7.83
CA PRO A 141 -3.64 -1.54 -8.02
C PRO A 141 -2.37 -0.99 -7.38
N PHE A 142 -1.33 -1.81 -7.29
CA PHE A 142 0.02 -1.31 -7.12
C PHE A 142 0.49 -0.51 -8.35
N SER A 143 1.28 0.53 -8.10
CA SER A 143 1.92 1.35 -9.12
C SER A 143 3.28 1.85 -8.65
N PHE A 144 4.00 2.56 -9.52
CA PHE A 144 5.23 3.27 -9.17
C PHE A 144 4.93 4.74 -8.94
N TYR A 145 5.37 5.24 -7.79
CA TYR A 145 5.19 6.63 -7.39
C TYR A 145 6.54 7.33 -7.23
N GLU A 146 6.71 8.48 -7.88
CA GLU A 146 7.83 9.38 -7.62
C GLU A 146 7.45 10.35 -6.51
N VAL A 147 8.33 10.49 -5.53
CA VAL A 147 8.19 11.49 -4.48
C VAL A 147 8.56 12.85 -5.06
N GLU A 148 7.62 13.79 -5.11
CA GLU A 148 7.87 15.15 -5.59
C GLU A 148 8.29 16.07 -4.45
N ASP A 149 7.60 16.01 -3.32
CA ASP A 149 7.91 16.78 -2.12
C ASP A 149 7.57 16.00 -0.85
N VAL A 150 8.18 16.39 0.25
CA VAL A 150 8.08 15.74 1.55
C VAL A 150 7.75 16.76 2.64
N THR A 151 6.66 16.53 3.35
CA THR A 151 6.35 17.21 4.60
C THR A 151 6.62 16.26 5.76
N PRO A 152 7.79 16.34 6.44
CA PRO A 152 8.20 15.38 7.46
C PRO A 152 7.17 15.24 8.58
N GLY A 153 6.82 14.02 8.93
CA GLY A 153 5.83 13.70 9.97
C GLY A 153 4.37 13.91 9.55
N GLN A 154 4.10 14.29 8.29
CA GLN A 154 2.75 14.52 7.79
C GLN A 154 2.44 13.71 6.54
N GLY A 155 3.23 13.82 5.47
CA GLY A 155 2.95 13.13 4.21
C GLY A 155 3.88 13.51 3.07
N LEU A 156 3.49 13.11 1.87
CA LEU A 156 4.28 13.14 0.65
C LEU A 156 3.41 13.62 -0.52
N GLU A 157 3.92 14.57 -1.30
CA GLU A 157 3.41 14.83 -2.66
C GLU A 157 4.01 13.78 -3.60
N MET A 158 3.17 13.04 -4.30
CA MET A 158 3.60 11.92 -5.13
C MET A 158 2.94 11.94 -6.49
N GLU A 159 3.70 11.58 -7.52
CA GLU A 159 3.19 11.33 -8.86
C GLU A 159 3.18 9.84 -9.18
N ASP A 160 2.03 9.28 -9.56
CA ASP A 160 1.96 7.96 -10.16
C ASP A 160 2.60 8.01 -11.55
N VAL A 161 3.80 7.45 -11.68
CA VAL A 161 4.60 7.53 -12.92
C VAL A 161 3.91 6.84 -14.09
N LEU A 162 3.12 5.80 -13.84
CA LEU A 162 2.45 5.02 -14.89
C LEU A 162 1.17 5.70 -15.37
N ARG A 163 0.43 6.37 -14.47
CA ARG A 163 -0.85 7.04 -14.77
C ARG A 163 -0.71 8.56 -14.97
N GLY A 164 0.33 9.17 -14.41
CA GLY A 164 0.55 10.62 -14.43
C GLY A 164 -0.35 11.39 -13.47
N GLU A 165 -0.86 10.74 -12.44
CA GLU A 165 -1.73 11.33 -11.44
C GLU A 165 -0.94 11.80 -10.22
N ARG A 166 -1.21 13.01 -9.73
CA ARG A 166 -0.58 13.56 -8.53
C ARG A 166 -1.51 13.49 -7.34
N ARG A 167 -0.95 13.10 -6.19
CA ARG A 167 -1.71 12.92 -4.96
C ARG A 167 -0.85 13.30 -3.74
N TYR A 168 -1.46 13.95 -2.76
CA TYR A 168 -0.86 14.07 -1.44
C TYR A 168 -1.19 12.81 -0.62
N VAL A 169 -0.19 12.04 -0.28
CA VAL A 169 -0.33 10.81 0.50
C VAL A 169 -0.03 11.11 1.97
N SER A 170 -1.03 10.89 2.83
CA SER A 170 -0.90 11.07 4.27
C SER A 170 -0.14 9.90 4.87
N GLU A 171 1.18 10.05 5.06
CA GLU A 171 2.05 8.98 5.56
C GLU A 171 3.18 9.56 6.43
N ARG A 172 3.11 9.25 7.74
CA ARG A 172 4.02 9.84 8.72
C ARG A 172 5.39 9.17 8.74
N SER A 173 5.42 7.85 8.68
CA SER A 173 6.65 7.07 8.79
C SER A 173 7.51 7.23 7.54
N ALA A 174 6.94 7.01 6.38
CA ALA A 174 7.63 7.13 5.10
C ALA A 174 8.10 8.57 4.84
N SER A 175 7.35 9.60 5.28
CA SER A 175 7.78 11.00 5.15
C SER A 175 9.03 11.36 5.97
N GLY A 176 9.40 10.52 6.96
CA GLY A 176 10.67 10.63 7.69
C GLY A 176 11.86 9.96 7.00
N MET A 177 11.61 9.10 6.02
CA MET A 177 12.62 8.26 5.37
C MET A 177 12.83 8.59 3.90
N LEU A 178 11.73 8.86 3.18
CA LEU A 178 11.76 9.13 1.76
C LEU A 178 12.24 10.56 1.47
N ARG A 179 12.80 10.74 0.28
CA ARG A 179 13.32 12.01 -0.22
C ARG A 179 12.74 12.33 -1.59
N PRO A 180 12.65 13.61 -1.98
CA PRO A 180 12.27 14.00 -3.34
C PRO A 180 13.10 13.27 -4.39
N ARG A 181 12.46 12.88 -5.47
CA ARG A 181 12.98 12.13 -6.62
C ARG A 181 13.19 10.63 -6.41
N GLN A 182 13.03 10.12 -5.21
CA GLN A 182 12.97 8.66 -4.99
C GLN A 182 11.66 8.09 -5.52
N LEU A 183 11.70 6.84 -5.94
CA LEU A 183 10.52 6.12 -6.39
C LEU A 183 10.18 5.03 -5.38
N VAL A 184 8.90 4.78 -5.25
CA VAL A 184 8.38 3.67 -4.44
C VAL A 184 7.38 2.86 -5.26
N TRP A 185 7.48 1.55 -5.16
CA TRP A 185 6.42 0.68 -5.62
C TRP A 185 5.41 0.54 -4.48
N GLY A 186 4.15 0.90 -4.73
CA GLY A 186 3.19 1.03 -3.64
C GLY A 186 1.74 0.86 -4.06
N HIS A 187 0.93 0.57 -3.07
CA HIS A 187 -0.52 0.49 -3.13
C HIS A 187 -1.12 1.72 -2.43
N VAL A 188 -1.40 2.76 -3.18
CA VAL A 188 -2.00 4.00 -2.67
C VAL A 188 -3.50 3.95 -2.89
N ILE A 189 -4.26 3.98 -1.81
CA ILE A 189 -5.72 3.97 -1.84
C ILE A 189 -6.29 5.35 -1.53
N SER A 190 -7.52 5.60 -1.98
CA SER A 190 -8.29 6.78 -1.66
C SER A 190 -9.41 6.41 -0.69
N LEU A 191 -9.40 7.01 0.49
CA LEU A 191 -10.44 6.81 1.50
C LEU A 191 -10.93 8.16 2.01
N GLU A 192 -12.21 8.45 1.77
CA GLU A 192 -12.80 9.77 2.04
C GLU A 192 -12.03 10.88 1.31
N SER A 193 -11.41 11.80 2.01
CA SER A 193 -10.59 12.89 1.45
C SER A 193 -9.08 12.63 1.53
N LEU A 194 -8.67 11.42 1.92
CA LEU A 194 -7.27 11.07 2.14
C LEU A 194 -6.78 10.06 1.12
N HIS A 195 -5.50 10.18 0.75
CA HIS A 195 -4.78 9.12 0.07
C HIS A 195 -3.77 8.52 1.07
N LEU A 196 -3.67 7.20 1.09
CA LEU A 196 -2.93 6.45 2.10
C LEU A 196 -2.21 5.28 1.45
N PHE A 197 -1.07 4.87 2.00
CA PHE A 197 -0.48 3.59 1.65
C PHE A 197 -1.24 2.45 2.37
N ALA A 198 -1.82 1.54 1.59
CA ALA A 198 -2.28 0.23 2.06
C ALA A 198 -1.20 -0.86 1.90
N GLY A 199 -0.09 -0.52 1.25
CA GLY A 199 1.08 -1.35 1.11
C GLY A 199 2.17 -0.60 0.35
N MET A 200 3.43 -0.85 0.70
CA MET A 200 4.59 -0.24 0.06
C MET A 200 5.74 -1.23 0.04
N GLY A 201 6.47 -1.27 -1.07
CA GLY A 201 7.77 -1.91 -1.12
C GLY A 201 8.72 -1.25 -0.13
N SER A 202 9.56 -2.04 0.53
CA SER A 202 10.40 -1.57 1.62
C SER A 202 11.64 -0.81 1.17
N ILE A 203 12.04 -0.97 -0.08
CA ILE A 203 13.25 -0.36 -0.64
C ILE A 203 12.81 0.74 -1.59
N PRO A 204 13.10 2.01 -1.27
CA PRO A 204 12.94 3.08 -2.23
C PRO A 204 13.89 2.84 -3.41
N LEU A 205 13.36 2.98 -4.61
CA LEU A 205 14.16 2.95 -5.82
C LEU A 205 14.87 4.29 -6.00
N GLU A 206 16.11 4.24 -6.46
CA GLU A 206 16.86 5.46 -6.72
C GLU A 206 16.49 6.06 -8.09
N PRO A 207 16.77 7.34 -8.34
CA PRO A 207 16.42 7.99 -9.61
C PRO A 207 16.95 7.27 -10.86
N ILE A 208 18.03 6.51 -10.74
CA ILE A 208 18.59 5.71 -11.85
C ILE A 208 17.64 4.59 -12.29
N ASP A 209 16.88 4.03 -11.36
CA ASP A 209 15.94 2.92 -11.60
C ASP A 209 14.71 3.41 -12.39
N LYS A 210 14.52 4.74 -12.47
CA LYS A 210 13.42 5.34 -13.24
C LYS A 210 13.44 4.94 -14.71
N LEU A 211 14.61 4.64 -15.25
CA LEU A 211 14.74 4.27 -16.67
C LEU A 211 13.94 2.99 -16.98
N GLU A 212 13.98 2.00 -16.10
CA GLU A 212 13.21 0.75 -16.26
C GLU A 212 11.71 1.00 -16.21
N ILE A 213 11.28 1.87 -15.27
CA ILE A 213 9.87 2.26 -15.15
C ILE A 213 9.40 3.04 -16.40
N VAL A 214 10.25 3.89 -16.98
CA VAL A 214 9.95 4.59 -18.24
C VAL A 214 9.84 3.60 -19.41
N HIS A 215 10.69 2.58 -19.47
CA HIS A 215 10.59 1.52 -20.46
C HIS A 215 9.30 0.70 -20.29
N LEU A 216 8.93 0.35 -19.05
CA LEU A 216 7.66 -0.27 -18.74
C LEU A 216 6.48 0.60 -19.22
N LEU A 217 6.51 1.91 -18.91
CA LEU A 217 5.47 2.84 -19.35
C LEU A 217 5.36 2.91 -20.87
N ALA A 218 6.49 2.98 -21.58
CA ALA A 218 6.52 2.97 -23.05
C ALA A 218 5.94 1.67 -23.62
N TRP A 219 6.27 0.53 -23.00
CA TRP A 219 5.73 -0.77 -23.39
C TRP A 219 4.22 -0.84 -23.13
N LEU A 220 3.72 -0.36 -21.98
CA LEU A 220 2.30 -0.29 -21.66
C LEU A 220 1.54 0.58 -22.67
N ARG A 221 2.07 1.78 -22.99
CA ARG A 221 1.45 2.72 -23.94
C ARG A 221 1.43 2.20 -25.39
N LYS A 222 2.37 1.37 -25.75
CA LYS A 222 2.37 0.69 -27.06
C LYS A 222 1.25 -0.33 -27.18
N ARG A 223 0.87 -0.98 -26.06
CA ARG A 223 -0.16 -2.04 -26.03
C ARG A 223 -1.56 -1.50 -25.69
N HIS A 224 -1.61 -0.43 -24.93
CA HIS A 224 -2.83 0.16 -24.41
C HIS A 224 -2.83 1.67 -24.69
N ARG A 225 -3.94 2.16 -25.21
CA ARG A 225 -4.11 3.60 -25.54
C ARG A 225 -3.92 4.49 -24.31
N LEU A 226 -4.33 4.01 -23.16
CA LEU A 226 -4.25 4.71 -21.88
C LEU A 226 -3.91 3.69 -20.77
N VAL A 227 -3.00 4.05 -19.88
CA VAL A 227 -2.68 3.23 -18.70
C VAL A 227 -3.71 3.55 -17.61
N THR A 228 -4.63 2.64 -17.39
CA THR A 228 -5.69 2.73 -16.38
C THR A 228 -5.50 1.71 -15.28
N THR A 229 -6.25 1.84 -14.20
CA THR A 229 -6.34 0.82 -13.13
C THR A 229 -6.56 -0.60 -13.68
N ALA A 230 -7.46 -0.74 -14.66
CA ALA A 230 -7.72 -2.04 -15.29
C ALA A 230 -6.54 -2.58 -16.09
N VAL A 231 -5.75 -1.70 -16.72
CA VAL A 231 -4.50 -2.08 -17.42
C VAL A 231 -3.46 -2.53 -16.41
N LEU A 232 -3.22 -1.77 -15.34
CA LEU A 232 -2.24 -2.14 -14.31
C LEU A 232 -2.57 -3.48 -13.67
N ARG A 233 -3.84 -3.77 -13.40
CA ARG A 233 -4.26 -5.09 -12.91
C ARG A 233 -4.05 -6.21 -13.90
N ARG A 234 -4.26 -5.96 -15.20
CA ARG A 234 -4.03 -6.96 -16.24
C ARG A 234 -2.56 -7.28 -16.42
N GLU A 235 -1.72 -6.28 -16.35
CA GLU A 235 -0.28 -6.35 -16.58
C GLU A 235 0.52 -6.43 -15.26
N ASP A 236 -0.13 -6.80 -14.16
CA ASP A 236 0.44 -6.85 -12.80
C ASP A 236 1.79 -7.58 -12.74
N ALA A 237 1.92 -8.72 -13.42
CA ALA A 237 3.19 -9.48 -13.45
C ALA A 237 4.33 -8.67 -14.09
N SER A 238 4.05 -7.90 -15.15
CA SER A 238 5.04 -7.03 -15.80
C SER A 238 5.37 -5.82 -14.93
N VAL A 239 4.39 -5.27 -14.21
CA VAL A 239 4.59 -4.13 -13.30
C VAL A 239 5.45 -4.54 -12.09
N ARG A 240 5.25 -5.74 -11.55
CA ARG A 240 6.04 -6.24 -10.40
C ARG A 240 7.46 -6.67 -10.79
N GLY A 241 7.66 -7.13 -12.02
CA GLY A 241 8.95 -7.61 -12.49
C GLY A 241 9.89 -6.51 -12.97
N THR A 242 9.47 -5.25 -12.88
CA THR A 242 10.29 -4.07 -13.17
C THR A 242 10.98 -3.58 -11.90
#